data_ed6216346ca6db5824c68abd67966c17
#
_entry.id   ed6216346ca6db5824c68abd67966c17
#
_cell.length_a   1.000
_cell.length_b   1.000
_cell.length_c   1.000
_cell.angle_alpha   90.00
_cell.angle_beta   90.00
_cell.angle_gamma   90.00
#
_symmetry.space_group_name_H-M   'P 1'
#
loop_
_entity.id
_entity.type
_entity.pdbx_description
1 polymer ?
#
loop_
_entity_poly.entity_id
_entity_poly.type
_entity_poly.pdbx_seq_one_letter_code
_entity_poly.pdbx_strand_id
1 'polypeptide(L)'
;MSQTTRLALVRHGRTDWNRRGLLQGHTDTPLDDVGRAQARDAARMLGADAWDTVVTSPLSRAIDTGRIIAAHLGNSIAGTYSDLIERSYGAAEGRTRADAEQRWPDCDFPDLEPLEAVSARGRRALDAIVEMHPGCRIVVITHGALIRAVLGDLCGIAVPRIVNGAVSEIEWAGVWRIRSVNRMTTLSPSR
;
A
#
# COMPACT_ATOMS: atom_id res chain seq x y z
N MET A 1 16.87 -13.28 21.88
CA MET A 1 15.53 -13.51 21.28
C MET A 1 15.36 -12.44 20.22
N SER A 2 15.10 -12.82 18.96
CA SER A 2 14.86 -11.84 17.88
C SER A 2 13.57 -11.08 18.22
N GLN A 3 13.67 -9.75 18.28
CA GLN A 3 12.49 -8.89 18.50
C GLN A 3 11.58 -8.95 17.28
N THR A 4 10.29 -9.18 17.48
CA THR A 4 9.32 -9.22 16.38
C THR A 4 9.03 -7.80 15.89
N THR A 5 9.28 -7.52 14.61
CA THR A 5 8.89 -6.27 13.95
C THR A 5 7.52 -6.45 13.29
N ARG A 6 6.59 -5.50 13.50
CA ARG A 6 5.24 -5.54 12.91
C ARG A 6 5.08 -4.41 11.89
N LEU A 7 4.52 -4.75 10.72
CA LEU A 7 4.23 -3.78 9.67
C LEU A 7 2.72 -3.75 9.38
N ALA A 8 2.14 -2.55 9.35
CA ALA A 8 0.82 -2.30 8.82
C ALA A 8 0.96 -1.72 7.40
N LEU A 9 0.72 -2.55 6.38
CA LEU A 9 0.72 -2.13 4.99
C LEU A 9 -0.61 -1.46 4.68
N VAL A 10 -0.59 -0.17 4.38
CA VAL A 10 -1.79 0.62 4.10
C VAL A 10 -1.78 1.01 2.62
N ARG A 11 -2.84 0.63 1.89
CA ARG A 11 -3.05 1.20 0.57
C ARG A 11 -3.48 2.66 0.70
N HIS A 12 -2.88 3.57 -0.07
CA HIS A 12 -3.26 4.97 -0.12
C HIS A 12 -4.78 5.17 -0.30
N GLY A 13 -5.31 6.30 0.16
CA GLY A 13 -6.71 6.69 -0.03
C GLY A 13 -7.07 6.88 -1.51
N ARG A 14 -8.36 6.98 -1.82
CA ARG A 14 -8.87 7.11 -3.18
C ARG A 14 -8.35 8.39 -3.87
N THR A 15 -8.11 8.28 -5.18
CA THR A 15 -7.84 9.38 -6.11
C THR A 15 -8.98 9.49 -7.12
N ASP A 16 -9.05 10.57 -7.90
CA ASP A 16 -10.00 10.67 -9.00
C ASP A 16 -9.79 9.55 -10.03
N TRP A 17 -8.55 9.17 -10.32
CA TRP A 17 -8.27 8.05 -11.22
C TRP A 17 -8.79 6.71 -10.68
N ASN A 18 -8.73 6.47 -9.37
CA ASN A 18 -9.37 5.29 -8.79
C ASN A 18 -10.90 5.31 -8.98
N ARG A 19 -11.54 6.48 -8.77
CA ARG A 19 -12.98 6.67 -8.99
C ARG A 19 -13.38 6.37 -10.43
N ARG A 20 -12.55 6.79 -11.39
CA ARG A 20 -12.76 6.57 -12.83
C ARG A 20 -12.31 5.21 -13.33
N GLY A 21 -11.70 4.37 -12.50
CA GLY A 21 -11.19 3.06 -12.88
C GLY A 21 -9.95 3.10 -13.77
N LEU A 22 -9.19 4.20 -13.73
CA LEU A 22 -7.97 4.37 -14.53
C LEU A 22 -6.76 3.72 -13.86
N LEU A 23 -5.89 3.11 -14.66
CA LEU A 23 -4.60 2.59 -14.22
C LEU A 23 -3.67 3.77 -13.92
N GLN A 24 -3.12 3.83 -12.70
CA GLN A 24 -2.32 4.97 -12.26
C GLN A 24 -0.81 4.72 -12.40
N GLY A 25 -0.35 3.57 -11.95
CA GLY A 25 1.06 3.23 -11.94
C GLY A 25 1.93 4.29 -11.27
N HIS A 26 2.93 4.78 -12.00
CA HIS A 26 3.85 5.81 -11.55
C HIS A 26 3.31 7.24 -11.76
N THR A 27 2.25 7.42 -12.55
CA THR A 27 1.61 8.73 -12.69
C THR A 27 1.15 9.23 -11.33
N ASP A 28 1.57 10.44 -10.98
CA ASP A 28 1.28 11.02 -9.68
C ASP A 28 -0.07 11.77 -9.69
N THR A 29 -1.02 11.24 -8.95
CA THR A 29 -2.38 11.76 -8.81
C THR A 29 -2.71 11.99 -7.34
N PRO A 30 -3.27 13.17 -6.96
CA PRO A 30 -3.56 13.50 -5.57
C PRO A 30 -4.76 12.72 -5.03
N LEU A 31 -4.87 12.66 -3.70
CA LEU A 31 -6.08 12.16 -3.03
C LEU A 31 -7.29 13.05 -3.35
N ASP A 32 -8.45 12.42 -3.55
CA ASP A 32 -9.73 13.12 -3.48
C ASP A 32 -10.26 13.22 -2.03
N ASP A 33 -11.41 13.87 -1.82
CA ASP A 33 -11.97 14.06 -0.48
C ASP A 33 -12.36 12.73 0.20
N VAL A 34 -12.83 11.76 -0.60
CA VAL A 34 -13.12 10.41 -0.08
C VAL A 34 -11.82 9.70 0.31
N GLY A 35 -10.74 9.86 -0.48
CA GLY A 35 -9.43 9.32 -0.13
C GLY A 35 -8.87 9.90 1.17
N ARG A 36 -9.04 11.20 1.38
CA ARG A 36 -8.69 11.84 2.67
C ARG A 36 -9.53 11.30 3.84
N ALA A 37 -10.82 11.05 3.62
CA ALA A 37 -11.68 10.41 4.63
C ALA A 37 -11.22 8.97 4.92
N GLN A 38 -10.91 8.17 3.89
CA GLN A 38 -10.37 6.82 4.04
C GLN A 38 -9.05 6.79 4.82
N ALA A 39 -8.16 7.77 4.59
CA ALA A 39 -6.92 7.90 5.37
C ALA A 39 -7.20 8.16 6.85
N ARG A 40 -8.19 9.02 7.19
CA ARG A 40 -8.64 9.22 8.58
C ARG A 40 -9.26 7.97 9.20
N ASP A 41 -10.02 7.19 8.41
CA ASP A 41 -10.60 5.94 8.87
C ASP A 41 -9.52 4.90 9.19
N ALA A 42 -8.53 4.75 8.31
CA ALA A 42 -7.36 3.90 8.54
C ALA A 42 -6.59 4.35 9.79
N ALA A 43 -6.41 5.67 9.98
CA ALA A 43 -5.76 6.22 11.16
C ALA A 43 -6.50 5.86 12.47
N ARG A 44 -7.84 5.97 12.50
CA ARG A 44 -8.65 5.56 13.65
C ARG A 44 -8.52 4.07 13.96
N MET A 45 -8.49 3.22 12.93
CA MET A 45 -8.32 1.77 13.11
C MET A 45 -6.92 1.43 13.65
N LEU A 46 -5.89 2.11 13.16
CA LEU A 46 -4.51 1.95 13.63
C LEU A 46 -4.33 2.52 15.05
N GLY A 47 -5.08 3.55 15.44
CA GLY A 47 -4.99 4.19 16.74
C GLY A 47 -5.38 3.30 17.93
N ALA A 48 -5.95 2.10 17.69
CA ALA A 48 -6.19 1.10 18.73
C ALA A 48 -4.88 0.44 19.23
N ASP A 49 -3.81 0.56 18.47
CA ASP A 49 -2.48 0.03 18.76
C ASP A 49 -1.43 1.17 18.84
N ALA A 50 -0.33 0.93 19.54
CA ALA A 50 0.82 1.84 19.49
C ALA A 50 1.66 1.55 18.24
N TRP A 51 1.95 2.56 17.44
CA TRP A 51 2.85 2.51 16.27
C TRP A 51 4.01 3.47 16.49
N ASP A 52 5.23 3.00 16.21
CA ASP A 52 6.45 3.77 16.51
C ASP A 52 6.75 4.79 15.41
N THR A 53 6.42 4.48 14.16
CA THR A 53 6.74 5.35 13.02
C THR A 53 5.88 5.06 11.78
N VAL A 54 5.94 5.99 10.82
CA VAL A 54 5.28 5.89 9.50
C VAL A 54 6.33 6.05 8.42
N VAL A 55 6.28 5.18 7.40
CA VAL A 55 7.10 5.29 6.19
C VAL A 55 6.21 5.24 4.94
N THR A 56 6.65 5.80 3.81
CA THR A 56 5.79 5.97 2.63
C THR A 56 6.48 5.64 1.31
N SER A 57 5.67 5.27 0.31
CA SER A 57 6.03 5.42 -1.10
C SER A 57 6.26 6.90 -1.46
N PRO A 58 7.06 7.21 -2.50
CA PRO A 58 7.34 8.59 -2.90
C PRO A 58 6.16 9.31 -3.58
N LEU A 59 5.10 8.60 -4.00
CA LEU A 59 3.97 9.20 -4.71
C LEU A 59 3.07 10.04 -3.78
N SER A 60 2.60 11.19 -4.26
CA SER A 60 1.87 12.20 -3.46
C SER A 60 0.68 11.60 -2.71
N ARG A 61 -0.10 10.73 -3.37
CA ARG A 61 -1.25 10.04 -2.74
C ARG A 61 -0.86 9.18 -1.53
N ALA A 62 0.33 8.56 -1.56
CA ALA A 62 0.85 7.80 -0.44
C ALA A 62 1.39 8.71 0.66
N ILE A 63 2.14 9.75 0.30
CA ILE A 63 2.66 10.75 1.23
C ILE A 63 1.52 11.44 1.98
N ASP A 64 0.47 11.88 1.27
CA ASP A 64 -0.67 12.57 1.89
C ASP A 64 -1.49 11.64 2.79
N THR A 65 -1.66 10.37 2.39
CA THR A 65 -2.24 9.34 3.28
C THR A 65 -1.39 9.17 4.53
N GLY A 66 -0.06 9.09 4.38
CA GLY A 66 0.88 8.96 5.48
C GLY A 66 0.87 10.16 6.42
N ARG A 67 0.80 11.39 5.90
CA ARG A 67 0.69 12.62 6.72
C ARG A 67 -0.57 12.61 7.60
N ILE A 68 -1.70 12.22 7.03
CA ILE A 68 -2.97 12.14 7.77
C ILE A 68 -2.89 11.10 8.89
N ILE A 69 -2.33 9.91 8.59
CA ILE A 69 -2.18 8.84 9.57
C ILE A 69 -1.16 9.22 10.65
N ALA A 70 0.02 9.72 10.26
CA ALA A 70 1.06 10.13 11.19
C ALA A 70 0.57 11.21 12.17
N ALA A 71 -0.12 12.23 11.66
CA ALA A 71 -0.69 13.29 12.52
C ALA A 71 -1.71 12.75 13.54
N HIS A 72 -2.52 11.76 13.17
CA HIS A 72 -3.49 11.13 14.09
C HIS A 72 -2.80 10.28 15.18
N LEU A 73 -1.72 9.59 14.82
CA LEU A 73 -0.95 8.73 15.73
C LEU A 73 0.05 9.49 16.60
N GLY A 74 0.19 10.82 16.43
CA GLY A 74 1.20 11.62 17.12
C GLY A 74 2.62 11.35 16.60
N ASN A 75 2.77 10.83 15.39
CA ASN A 75 4.03 10.46 14.76
C ASN A 75 4.40 11.40 13.61
N SER A 76 5.59 11.20 13.06
CA SER A 76 6.05 11.81 11.81
C SER A 76 6.36 10.72 10.76
N ILE A 77 6.47 11.13 9.50
CA ILE A 77 7.01 10.26 8.45
C ILE A 77 8.53 10.20 8.61
N ALA A 78 9.05 9.02 8.94
CA ALA A 78 10.48 8.80 9.15
C ALA A 78 11.27 8.62 7.84
N GLY A 79 10.60 8.24 6.75
CA GLY A 79 11.29 8.01 5.49
C GLY A 79 10.37 7.70 4.33
N THR A 80 10.95 7.85 3.13
CA THR A 80 10.30 7.51 1.86
C THR A 80 11.17 6.48 1.14
N TYR A 81 10.56 5.38 0.70
CA TYR A 81 11.24 4.27 0.05
C TYR A 81 10.81 4.17 -1.41
N SER A 82 11.74 4.32 -2.35
CA SER A 82 11.47 4.24 -3.80
C SER A 82 10.89 2.88 -4.20
N ASP A 83 11.37 1.78 -3.60
CA ASP A 83 10.90 0.43 -3.86
C ASP A 83 9.45 0.15 -3.37
N LEU A 84 8.84 1.09 -2.62
CA LEU A 84 7.41 1.06 -2.24
C LEU A 84 6.49 1.67 -3.29
N ILE A 85 6.99 2.15 -4.45
CA ILE A 85 6.17 2.73 -5.52
C ILE A 85 5.21 1.70 -6.11
N GLU A 86 4.09 2.15 -6.72
CA GLU A 86 3.12 1.27 -7.38
C GLU A 86 3.75 0.54 -8.58
N ARG A 87 3.10 -0.53 -9.04
CA ARG A 87 3.43 -1.18 -10.31
C ARG A 87 3.33 -0.17 -11.45
N SER A 88 4.36 -0.08 -12.30
CA SER A 88 4.24 0.66 -13.56
C SER A 88 3.29 -0.07 -14.50
N TYR A 89 2.32 0.67 -15.04
CA TYR A 89 1.44 0.16 -16.10
C TYR A 89 1.88 0.65 -17.50
N GLY A 90 3.04 1.33 -17.59
CA GLY A 90 3.63 1.79 -18.85
C GLY A 90 2.63 2.57 -19.69
N ALA A 91 2.49 2.22 -20.98
CA ALA A 91 1.59 2.89 -21.91
C ALA A 91 0.09 2.78 -21.57
N ALA A 92 -0.29 1.93 -20.61
CA ALA A 92 -1.67 1.78 -20.16
C ALA A 92 -2.06 2.77 -19.05
N GLU A 93 -1.13 3.57 -18.52
CA GLU A 93 -1.45 4.57 -17.50
C GLU A 93 -2.43 5.62 -18.06
N GLY A 94 -3.41 6.01 -17.25
CA GLY A 94 -4.50 6.90 -17.65
C GLY A 94 -5.62 6.26 -18.47
N ARG A 95 -5.55 4.97 -18.76
CA ARG A 95 -6.62 4.20 -19.42
C ARG A 95 -7.41 3.38 -18.42
N THR A 96 -8.66 3.04 -18.77
CA THR A 96 -9.35 1.97 -18.04
C THR A 96 -8.70 0.63 -18.37
N ARG A 97 -8.89 -0.36 -17.49
CA ARG A 97 -8.39 -1.71 -17.77
C ARG A 97 -9.00 -2.27 -19.08
N ALA A 98 -10.29 -2.05 -19.30
CA ALA A 98 -10.98 -2.51 -20.49
C ALA A 98 -10.40 -1.89 -21.78
N ASP A 99 -10.16 -0.57 -21.78
CA ASP A 99 -9.55 0.13 -22.92
C ASP A 99 -8.12 -0.37 -23.19
N ALA A 100 -7.36 -0.63 -22.12
CA ALA A 100 -6.00 -1.16 -22.24
C ALA A 100 -6.02 -2.59 -22.82
N GLU A 101 -6.88 -3.45 -22.32
CA GLU A 101 -7.04 -4.85 -22.82
C GLU A 101 -7.53 -4.89 -24.26
N GLN A 102 -8.42 -3.97 -24.66
CA GLN A 102 -8.85 -3.85 -26.04
C GLN A 102 -7.71 -3.43 -26.98
N ARG A 103 -6.84 -2.50 -26.50
CA ARG A 103 -5.71 -2.00 -27.31
C ARG A 103 -4.53 -2.99 -27.35
N TRP A 104 -4.31 -3.71 -26.27
CA TRP A 104 -3.24 -4.68 -26.10
C TRP A 104 -3.85 -5.99 -25.57
N PRO A 105 -4.31 -6.88 -26.48
CA PRO A 105 -4.74 -8.22 -26.10
C PRO A 105 -3.65 -8.93 -25.27
N ASP A 106 -4.04 -9.85 -24.43
CA ASP A 106 -3.15 -10.60 -23.53
C ASP A 106 -2.46 -9.75 -22.43
N CYS A 107 -2.92 -8.51 -22.25
CA CYS A 107 -2.35 -7.57 -21.26
C CYS A 107 -0.86 -7.25 -21.48
N ASP A 108 -0.36 -7.37 -22.71
CA ASP A 108 1.04 -7.04 -23.09
C ASP A 108 1.18 -5.52 -23.32
N PHE A 109 1.01 -4.76 -22.26
CA PHE A 109 1.14 -3.30 -22.31
C PHE A 109 2.61 -2.92 -22.47
N PRO A 110 2.99 -2.01 -23.42
CA PRO A 110 4.35 -1.52 -23.51
C PRO A 110 4.83 -0.95 -22.17
N ASP A 111 6.01 -1.34 -21.73
CA ASP A 111 6.64 -0.92 -20.47
C ASP A 111 5.87 -1.32 -19.21
N LEU A 112 5.02 -2.35 -19.28
CA LEU A 112 4.35 -2.93 -18.11
C LEU A 112 5.38 -3.61 -17.20
N GLU A 113 5.45 -3.21 -15.94
CA GLU A 113 6.32 -3.85 -14.96
C GLU A 113 5.84 -5.28 -14.65
N PRO A 114 6.69 -6.32 -14.77
CA PRO A 114 6.34 -7.69 -14.39
C PRO A 114 5.97 -7.80 -12.90
N LEU A 115 5.00 -8.64 -12.55
CA LEU A 115 4.58 -8.80 -11.15
C LEU A 115 5.70 -9.33 -10.24
N GLU A 116 6.58 -10.16 -10.79
CA GLU A 116 7.75 -10.69 -10.11
C GLU A 116 8.73 -9.59 -9.74
N ALA A 117 8.92 -8.59 -10.62
CA ALA A 117 9.76 -7.43 -10.33
C ALA A 117 9.14 -6.55 -9.24
N VAL A 118 7.80 -6.34 -9.27
CA VAL A 118 7.07 -5.63 -8.21
C VAL A 118 7.23 -6.33 -6.86
N SER A 119 7.04 -7.66 -6.84
CA SER A 119 7.20 -8.45 -5.62
C SER A 119 8.63 -8.38 -5.08
N ALA A 120 9.63 -8.57 -5.95
CA ALA A 120 11.03 -8.56 -5.56
C ALA A 120 11.46 -7.21 -4.95
N ARG A 121 11.11 -6.06 -5.59
CA ARG A 121 11.45 -4.74 -5.03
C ARG A 121 10.65 -4.43 -3.76
N GLY A 122 9.35 -4.78 -3.73
CA GLY A 122 8.54 -4.60 -2.53
C GLY A 122 9.09 -5.39 -1.35
N ARG A 123 9.57 -6.59 -1.59
CA ARG A 123 10.21 -7.44 -0.59
C ARG A 123 11.51 -6.81 -0.06
N ARG A 124 12.39 -6.32 -0.97
CA ARG A 124 13.61 -5.58 -0.56
C ARG A 124 13.28 -4.37 0.31
N ALA A 125 12.22 -3.61 -0.05
CA ALA A 125 11.80 -2.47 0.77
C ALA A 125 11.38 -2.89 2.18
N LEU A 126 10.58 -3.98 2.31
CA LEU A 126 10.15 -4.48 3.62
C LEU A 126 11.33 -4.99 4.45
N ASP A 127 12.26 -5.72 3.84
CA ASP A 127 13.45 -6.23 4.51
C ASP A 127 14.33 -5.06 5.01
N ALA A 128 14.55 -4.04 4.18
CA ALA A 128 15.29 -2.83 4.57
C ALA A 128 14.60 -2.05 5.71
N ILE A 129 13.27 -1.97 5.70
CA ILE A 129 12.50 -1.31 6.77
C ILE A 129 12.67 -2.07 8.09
N VAL A 130 12.61 -3.40 8.07
CA VAL A 130 12.80 -4.24 9.26
C VAL A 130 14.22 -4.13 9.80
N GLU A 131 15.23 -4.11 8.93
CA GLU A 131 16.62 -3.94 9.32
C GLU A 131 16.90 -2.56 9.96
N MET A 132 16.27 -1.52 9.44
CA MET A 132 16.41 -0.15 9.96
C MET A 132 15.65 0.06 11.29
N HIS A 133 14.60 -0.72 11.54
CA HIS A 133 13.69 -0.54 12.67
C HIS A 133 13.41 -1.87 13.41
N PRO A 134 14.43 -2.53 13.96
CA PRO A 134 14.25 -3.85 14.59
C PRO A 134 13.35 -3.77 15.82
N GLY A 135 12.37 -4.66 15.90
CA GLY A 135 11.42 -4.73 17.01
C GLY A 135 10.33 -3.67 17.04
N CYS A 136 10.32 -2.75 16.07
CA CYS A 136 9.34 -1.66 15.99
C CYS A 136 8.01 -2.10 15.35
N ARG A 137 6.99 -1.26 15.55
CA ARG A 137 5.69 -1.32 14.89
C ARG A 137 5.59 -0.17 13.90
N ILE A 138 5.51 -0.46 12.61
CA ILE A 138 5.71 0.50 11.54
C ILE A 138 4.48 0.53 10.63
N VAL A 139 3.96 1.71 10.35
CA VAL A 139 2.92 1.89 9.33
C VAL A 139 3.61 2.19 7.99
N VAL A 140 3.33 1.37 6.98
CA VAL A 140 3.92 1.46 5.63
C VAL A 140 2.84 1.85 4.64
N ILE A 141 2.89 3.07 4.10
CA ILE A 141 1.92 3.55 3.13
C ILE A 141 2.41 3.26 1.72
N THR A 142 1.64 2.48 0.99
CA THR A 142 1.98 2.04 -0.36
C THR A 142 0.73 1.82 -1.22
N HIS A 143 0.74 0.86 -2.16
CA HIS A 143 -0.20 0.74 -3.26
C HIS A 143 -0.78 -0.66 -3.39
N GLY A 144 -1.88 -0.75 -4.16
CA GLY A 144 -2.66 -1.97 -4.23
C GLY A 144 -1.97 -3.13 -4.94
N ALA A 145 -1.30 -2.90 -6.08
CA ALA A 145 -0.64 -3.98 -6.80
C ALA A 145 0.62 -4.44 -6.05
N LEU A 146 1.39 -3.52 -5.45
CA LEU A 146 2.56 -3.88 -4.65
C LEU A 146 2.18 -4.73 -3.44
N ILE A 147 1.18 -4.30 -2.64
CA ILE A 147 0.73 -5.09 -1.48
C ILE A 147 0.30 -6.50 -1.91
N ARG A 148 -0.49 -6.61 -3.01
CA ARG A 148 -0.92 -7.91 -3.52
C ARG A 148 0.23 -8.79 -3.95
N ALA A 149 1.21 -8.23 -4.68
CA ALA A 149 2.36 -8.97 -5.18
C ALA A 149 3.21 -9.51 -4.02
N VAL A 150 3.52 -8.66 -3.03
CA VAL A 150 4.32 -9.06 -1.87
C VAL A 150 3.59 -10.08 -1.00
N LEU A 151 2.30 -9.84 -0.67
CA LEU A 151 1.54 -10.79 0.15
C LEU A 151 1.33 -12.12 -0.58
N GLY A 152 1.11 -12.09 -1.91
CA GLY A 152 1.00 -13.30 -2.74
C GLY A 152 2.28 -14.14 -2.72
N ASP A 153 3.43 -13.49 -2.83
CA ASP A 153 4.75 -14.12 -2.71
C ASP A 153 4.96 -14.75 -1.32
N LEU A 154 4.59 -14.02 -0.26
CA LEU A 154 4.76 -14.48 1.12
C LEU A 154 3.89 -15.70 1.48
N CYS A 155 2.70 -15.82 0.92
CA CYS A 155 1.76 -16.89 1.27
C CYS A 155 1.58 -17.95 0.18
N GLY A 156 2.16 -17.75 -1.01
CA GLY A 156 2.05 -18.68 -2.14
C GLY A 156 0.63 -18.79 -2.74
N ILE A 157 -0.27 -17.84 -2.44
CA ILE A 157 -1.66 -17.84 -2.93
C ILE A 157 -2.05 -16.48 -3.49
N ALA A 158 -3.08 -16.47 -4.34
CA ALA A 158 -3.64 -15.24 -4.87
C ALA A 158 -4.30 -14.40 -3.76
N VAL A 159 -3.90 -13.14 -3.64
CA VAL A 159 -4.47 -12.19 -2.68
C VAL A 159 -5.56 -11.36 -3.36
N PRO A 160 -6.71 -11.13 -2.73
CA PRO A 160 -7.79 -10.32 -3.31
C PRO A 160 -7.33 -8.88 -3.55
N ARG A 161 -8.11 -8.14 -4.37
CA ARG A 161 -7.85 -6.73 -4.60
C ARG A 161 -7.85 -5.95 -3.27
N ILE A 162 -6.76 -5.26 -2.98
CA ILE A 162 -6.66 -4.39 -1.81
C ILE A 162 -7.49 -3.11 -2.09
N VAL A 163 -8.41 -2.75 -1.22
CA VAL A 163 -9.22 -1.54 -1.36
C VAL A 163 -8.48 -0.30 -0.84
N ASN A 164 -8.85 0.90 -1.31
CA ASN A 164 -8.22 2.14 -0.87
C ASN A 164 -8.44 2.36 0.64
N GLY A 165 -7.40 2.70 1.37
CA GLY A 165 -7.43 2.88 2.83
C GLY A 165 -7.43 1.58 3.64
N ALA A 166 -7.42 0.41 3.00
CA ALA A 166 -7.35 -0.85 3.73
C ALA A 166 -5.97 -1.10 4.33
N VAL A 167 -5.96 -1.79 5.46
CA VAL A 167 -4.78 -2.17 6.23
C VAL A 167 -4.58 -3.69 6.16
N SER A 168 -3.38 -4.10 5.83
CA SER A 168 -2.93 -5.49 5.93
C SER A 168 -1.75 -5.57 6.90
N GLU A 169 -1.78 -6.49 7.84
CA GLU A 169 -0.72 -6.61 8.84
C GLU A 169 0.13 -7.84 8.60
N ILE A 170 1.44 -7.63 8.68
CA ILE A 170 2.46 -8.69 8.63
C ILE A 170 3.46 -8.52 9.77
N GLU A 171 4.17 -9.57 10.10
CA GLU A 171 5.23 -9.55 11.10
C GLU A 171 6.49 -10.28 10.62
N TRP A 172 7.62 -9.81 11.10
CA TRP A 172 8.92 -10.42 10.92
C TRP A 172 9.49 -10.91 12.26
N ALA A 173 9.79 -12.20 12.32
CA ALA A 173 10.45 -12.85 13.46
C ALA A 173 11.46 -13.90 12.95
N GLY A 174 12.35 -13.48 12.00
CA GLY A 174 13.22 -14.40 11.26
C GLY A 174 12.52 -15.02 10.05
N VAL A 175 11.21 -15.02 10.05
CA VAL A 175 10.36 -15.37 8.91
C VAL A 175 9.17 -14.40 8.83
N TRP A 176 8.70 -14.13 7.63
CA TRP A 176 7.49 -13.33 7.42
C TRP A 176 6.23 -14.13 7.72
N ARG A 177 5.28 -13.51 8.40
CA ARG A 177 3.92 -14.04 8.66
C ARG A 177 2.87 -13.00 8.36
N ILE A 178 1.81 -13.40 7.65
CA ILE A 178 0.64 -12.55 7.42
C ILE A 178 -0.32 -12.72 8.59
N ARG A 179 -0.72 -11.62 9.22
CA ARG A 179 -1.68 -11.59 10.34
C ARG A 179 -3.09 -11.28 9.88
N SER A 180 -3.23 -10.33 8.94
CA SER A 180 -4.52 -9.96 8.36
C SER A 180 -4.34 -9.32 7.00
N VAL A 181 -5.38 -9.39 6.17
CA VAL A 181 -5.38 -8.79 4.83
C VAL A 181 -6.63 -7.94 4.65
N ASN A 182 -6.46 -6.74 4.09
CA ASN A 182 -7.54 -5.91 3.57
C ASN A 182 -8.59 -5.50 4.62
N ARG A 183 -8.16 -5.25 5.87
CA ARG A 183 -9.06 -4.77 6.93
C ARG A 183 -9.46 -3.31 6.66
N MET A 184 -10.72 -3.02 6.92
CA MET A 184 -11.28 -1.67 6.85
C MET A 184 -12.07 -1.38 8.13
N THR A 185 -12.20 -0.11 8.46
CA THR A 185 -13.16 0.31 9.47
C THR A 185 -14.57 -0.01 8.95
N THR A 186 -15.29 -0.89 9.63
CA THR A 186 -16.73 -1.02 9.41
C THR A 186 -17.36 0.23 10.00
N LEU A 187 -17.76 1.17 9.14
CA LEU A 187 -18.65 2.25 9.58
C LEU A 187 -19.93 1.56 10.06
N SER A 188 -20.18 1.54 11.36
CA SER A 188 -21.54 1.31 11.83
C SER A 188 -22.42 2.38 11.20
N PRO A 189 -23.53 2.02 10.54
CA PRO A 189 -24.45 3.02 10.04
C PRO A 189 -24.85 3.91 11.21
N SER A 190 -24.61 5.21 11.06
CA SER A 190 -25.08 6.22 12.01
C SER A 190 -26.58 6.02 12.19
N ARG A 191 -27.02 5.76 13.44
CA ARG A 191 -28.43 5.74 13.81
C ARG A 191 -29.00 7.15 13.71
#